data_f6e24cd26970c2d02ddd9bdfa810a372
#
_entry.id   f6e24cd26970c2d02ddd9bdfa810a372
#
_cell.length_a   1.000
_cell.length_b   1.000
_cell.length_c   1.000
_cell.angle_alpha   90.00
_cell.angle_beta   90.00
_cell.angle_gamma   90.00
#
_symmetry.space_group_name_H-M   'P 1'
#
loop_
_entity.id
_entity.type
_entity.pdbx_description
1 polymer ?
#
loop_
_entity_poly.entity_id
_entity_poly.type
_entity_poly.pdbx_seq_one_letter_code
_entity_poly.pdbx_strand_id
1 'polypeptide(L)'
;MRLLLLTLLVAGWAAGPVGGAVAAQGTARVPADQPAPRTDPNSMTAHRQLLEKAKNGRIDVYFAGDSITRRWGATDYPEFLEHWKKSFFGWNAANFAWGGDCTQHILWRLQHGELDGVHPKVIVLQAGTNNIGYRVGAGEAQAQAEEIARGLAAILKVMREKAPGATVILTGIFPRNDNMAALPVIDRVNRKLAAMADGDRVRFLDINRNLADENGVLFEGMTAPDRLHLHLKGYQVWADALRPILREILGPPAAEDVAPPPTGDPSAAR
;
A
#
# COMPACT_ATOMS: atom_id res chain seq x y z
N MET A 1 -16.38 76.16 -57.93
CA MET A 1 -15.38 75.19 -57.36
C MET A 1 -15.83 74.88 -55.95
N ARG A 2 -16.54 73.78 -55.73
CA ARG A 2 -17.06 73.37 -54.42
C ARG A 2 -16.17 72.18 -53.90
N LEU A 3 -15.58 72.39 -52.80
CA LEU A 3 -14.75 71.37 -52.13
C LEU A 3 -15.68 70.53 -51.27
N LEU A 4 -15.76 69.26 -51.54
CA LEU A 4 -16.39 68.23 -50.68
C LEU A 4 -15.41 67.72 -49.66
N LEU A 5 -15.71 67.95 -48.37
CA LEU A 5 -15.02 67.26 -47.28
C LEU A 5 -15.67 65.86 -47.02
N LEU A 6 -14.92 64.83 -47.19
CA LEU A 6 -15.29 63.48 -46.79
C LEU A 6 -14.87 63.26 -45.32
N THR A 7 -15.84 63.04 -44.46
CA THR A 7 -15.57 62.63 -43.05
C THR A 7 -15.53 61.11 -42.96
N LEU A 8 -14.37 60.53 -42.62
CA LEU A 8 -14.21 59.11 -42.30
C LEU A 8 -14.64 58.86 -40.85
N LEU A 9 -15.67 58.04 -40.68
CA LEU A 9 -16.05 57.46 -39.39
C LEU A 9 -15.21 56.23 -39.15
N VAL A 10 -14.34 56.28 -38.11
CA VAL A 10 -13.59 55.11 -37.63
C VAL A 10 -14.44 54.45 -36.54
N ALA A 11 -14.98 53.27 -36.85
CA ALA A 11 -15.65 52.43 -35.86
C ALA A 11 -14.60 51.69 -35.03
N GLY A 12 -14.45 52.08 -33.77
CA GLY A 12 -13.59 51.40 -32.83
C GLY A 12 -14.26 50.11 -32.32
N TRP A 13 -13.66 48.96 -32.61
CA TRP A 13 -14.02 47.71 -31.99
C TRP A 13 -13.30 47.60 -30.66
N ALA A 14 -14.04 47.66 -29.56
CA ALA A 14 -13.54 47.31 -28.23
C ALA A 14 -13.52 45.78 -28.10
N ALA A 15 -12.33 45.18 -28.17
CA ALA A 15 -12.14 43.81 -27.80
C ALA A 15 -12.08 43.69 -26.27
N GLY A 16 -13.15 43.19 -25.66
CA GLY A 16 -13.17 42.85 -24.24
C GLY A 16 -12.28 41.61 -23.98
N PRO A 17 -11.63 41.52 -22.82
CA PRO A 17 -10.81 40.34 -22.50
C PRO A 17 -11.72 39.15 -22.20
N VAL A 18 -11.76 38.16 -23.08
CA VAL A 18 -12.30 36.83 -22.79
C VAL A 18 -11.20 36.04 -22.05
N GLY A 19 -11.02 36.40 -20.78
CA GLY A 19 -10.21 35.65 -19.86
C GLY A 19 -11.04 34.55 -19.19
N GLY A 20 -11.40 33.51 -19.95
CA GLY A 20 -11.89 32.26 -19.36
C GLY A 20 -10.74 31.57 -18.63
N ALA A 21 -10.63 31.77 -17.32
CA ALA A 21 -9.77 30.90 -16.52
C ALA A 21 -10.35 29.48 -16.60
N VAL A 22 -9.74 28.64 -17.42
CA VAL A 22 -9.91 27.20 -17.35
C VAL A 22 -9.30 26.78 -16.03
N ALA A 23 -10.14 26.69 -14.99
CA ALA A 23 -9.76 26.04 -13.75
C ALA A 23 -9.34 24.63 -14.15
N ALA A 24 -8.05 24.30 -13.99
CA ALA A 24 -7.55 22.95 -14.06
C ALA A 24 -8.33 22.17 -12.98
N GLN A 25 -9.33 21.41 -13.41
CA GLN A 25 -9.98 20.43 -12.56
C GLN A 25 -8.94 19.35 -12.31
N GLY A 26 -8.11 19.54 -11.26
CA GLY A 26 -7.35 18.47 -10.70
C GLY A 26 -8.36 17.37 -10.34
N THR A 27 -8.19 16.19 -10.91
CA THR A 27 -9.02 15.02 -10.55
C THR A 27 -8.94 14.87 -9.05
N ALA A 28 -10.08 15.08 -8.37
CA ALA A 28 -10.16 15.02 -6.92
C ALA A 28 -9.59 13.65 -6.48
N ARG A 29 -8.61 13.68 -5.59
CA ARG A 29 -7.99 12.44 -5.07
C ARG A 29 -9.08 11.62 -4.40
N VAL A 30 -9.19 10.33 -4.77
CA VAL A 30 -10.12 9.41 -4.11
C VAL A 30 -9.72 9.29 -2.63
N PRO A 31 -10.65 9.47 -1.68
CA PRO A 31 -10.37 9.30 -0.25
C PRO A 31 -9.80 7.90 0.06
N ALA A 32 -8.95 7.84 1.08
CA ALA A 32 -8.23 6.62 1.43
C ALA A 32 -9.15 5.45 1.85
N ASP A 33 -10.38 5.75 2.31
CA ASP A 33 -11.42 4.82 2.76
C ASP A 33 -12.50 4.55 1.70
N GLN A 34 -12.35 5.07 0.48
CA GLN A 34 -13.24 4.81 -0.64
C GLN A 34 -12.56 3.87 -1.64
N PRO A 35 -13.17 2.72 -1.98
CA PRO A 35 -12.54 1.76 -2.89
C PRO A 35 -12.38 2.35 -4.29
N ALA A 36 -11.19 2.19 -4.87
CA ALA A 36 -10.89 2.65 -6.22
C ALA A 36 -9.99 1.65 -6.95
N PRO A 37 -10.29 1.25 -8.19
CA PRO A 37 -9.42 0.38 -8.96
C PRO A 37 -8.15 1.10 -9.42
N ARG A 38 -7.07 0.34 -9.59
CA ARG A 38 -6.00 0.74 -10.50
C ARG A 38 -6.48 0.46 -11.92
N THR A 39 -6.37 1.46 -12.81
CA THR A 39 -6.89 1.35 -14.19
C THR A 39 -5.79 1.07 -15.21
N ASP A 40 -4.53 1.09 -14.80
CA ASP A 40 -3.44 0.73 -15.69
C ASP A 40 -3.47 -0.77 -16.04
N PRO A 41 -3.16 -1.15 -17.30
CA PRO A 41 -3.29 -2.52 -17.79
C PRO A 41 -2.47 -3.54 -17.00
N ASN A 42 -1.32 -3.12 -16.45
CA ASN A 42 -0.45 -3.99 -15.68
C ASN A 42 -1.07 -4.37 -14.34
N SER A 43 -1.58 -3.38 -13.60
CA SER A 43 -2.28 -3.61 -12.32
C SER A 43 -3.54 -4.44 -12.50
N MET A 44 -4.32 -4.21 -13.58
CA MET A 44 -5.50 -5.00 -13.87
C MET A 44 -5.16 -6.46 -14.24
N THR A 45 -4.03 -6.68 -14.92
CA THR A 45 -3.55 -8.04 -15.19
C THR A 45 -3.06 -8.73 -13.92
N ALA A 46 -2.31 -8.02 -13.06
CA ALA A 46 -1.90 -8.52 -11.77
C ALA A 46 -3.11 -8.92 -10.90
N HIS A 47 -4.15 -8.09 -10.85
CA HIS A 47 -5.37 -8.40 -10.12
C HIS A 47 -6.00 -9.72 -10.60
N ARG A 48 -6.14 -9.92 -11.93
CA ARG A 48 -6.63 -11.20 -12.47
C ARG A 48 -5.77 -12.40 -12.08
N GLN A 49 -4.42 -12.24 -12.10
CA GLN A 49 -3.50 -13.30 -11.67
C GLN A 49 -3.64 -13.61 -10.17
N LEU A 50 -3.87 -12.60 -9.33
CA LEU A 50 -4.10 -12.77 -7.91
C LEU A 50 -5.46 -13.44 -7.63
N LEU A 51 -6.50 -13.14 -8.41
CA LEU A 51 -7.78 -13.86 -8.34
C LEU A 51 -7.61 -15.35 -8.68
N GLU A 52 -6.81 -15.69 -9.70
CA GLU A 52 -6.50 -17.09 -10.02
C GLU A 52 -5.65 -17.75 -8.92
N LYS A 53 -4.69 -17.02 -8.38
CA LYS A 53 -3.88 -17.48 -7.24
C LYS A 53 -4.71 -17.82 -6.02
N ALA A 54 -5.74 -17.03 -5.73
CA ALA A 54 -6.64 -17.25 -4.60
C ALA A 54 -7.42 -18.59 -4.67
N LYS A 55 -7.56 -19.16 -5.88
CA LYS A 55 -8.27 -20.43 -6.12
C LYS A 55 -7.38 -21.66 -5.96
N ASN A 56 -6.06 -21.48 -5.84
CA ASN A 56 -5.09 -22.56 -5.87
C ASN A 56 -4.43 -22.74 -4.50
N GLY A 57 -4.06 -23.99 -4.19
CA GLY A 57 -3.34 -24.32 -2.98
C GLY A 57 -4.13 -24.08 -1.69
N ARG A 58 -3.40 -24.05 -0.59
CA ARG A 58 -3.91 -23.69 0.74
C ARG A 58 -3.21 -22.43 1.20
N ILE A 59 -3.94 -21.50 1.77
CA ILE A 59 -3.41 -20.23 2.26
C ILE A 59 -3.76 -20.12 3.75
N ASP A 60 -2.78 -20.39 4.63
CA ASP A 60 -2.94 -20.20 6.07
C ASP A 60 -2.48 -18.78 6.49
N VAL A 61 -1.50 -18.20 5.78
CA VAL A 61 -1.04 -16.82 5.99
C VAL A 61 -1.20 -16.01 4.71
N TYR A 62 -2.06 -15.00 4.76
CA TYR A 62 -2.34 -14.09 3.66
C TYR A 62 -1.63 -12.76 3.86
N PHE A 63 -0.74 -12.37 2.97
CA PHE A 63 -0.07 -11.07 3.01
C PHE A 63 -0.73 -10.09 2.06
N ALA A 64 -1.20 -8.97 2.60
CA ALA A 64 -1.75 -7.84 1.86
C ALA A 64 -0.89 -6.60 2.05
N GLY A 65 -0.74 -5.80 1.01
CA GLY A 65 0.06 -4.59 1.11
C GLY A 65 0.39 -3.96 -0.23
N ASP A 66 1.41 -3.13 -0.20
CA ASP A 66 1.93 -2.40 -1.35
C ASP A 66 3.25 -3.02 -1.89
N SER A 67 4.09 -2.19 -2.53
CA SER A 67 5.37 -2.64 -3.09
C SER A 67 6.35 -3.21 -2.06
N ILE A 68 6.30 -2.75 -0.82
CA ILE A 68 7.19 -3.24 0.23
C ILE A 68 6.86 -4.71 0.53
N THR A 69 5.60 -5.04 0.69
CA THR A 69 5.16 -6.43 0.87
C THR A 69 5.35 -7.24 -0.41
N ARG A 70 5.00 -6.69 -1.58
CA ARG A 70 5.08 -7.40 -2.87
C ARG A 70 6.49 -7.87 -3.19
N ARG A 71 7.50 -6.99 -3.08
CA ARG A 71 8.89 -7.32 -3.45
C ARG A 71 9.43 -8.54 -2.70
N TRP A 72 8.96 -8.77 -1.48
CA TRP A 72 9.41 -9.89 -0.66
C TRP A 72 9.05 -11.26 -1.25
N GLY A 73 7.85 -11.40 -1.81
CA GLY A 73 7.34 -12.70 -2.30
C GLY A 73 7.09 -12.76 -3.81
N ALA A 74 7.66 -11.86 -4.62
CA ALA A 74 7.44 -11.81 -6.06
C ALA A 74 8.60 -12.42 -6.86
N THR A 75 8.29 -13.06 -8.01
CA THR A 75 9.27 -13.76 -8.84
C THR A 75 10.28 -12.84 -9.52
N ASP A 76 9.95 -11.56 -9.68
CA ASP A 76 10.84 -10.55 -10.25
C ASP A 76 11.91 -10.03 -9.26
N TYR A 77 11.87 -10.53 -8.00
CA TYR A 77 12.88 -10.25 -6.96
C TYR A 77 13.42 -11.56 -6.39
N PRO A 78 14.25 -12.31 -7.12
CA PRO A 78 14.60 -13.69 -6.77
C PRO A 78 15.29 -13.83 -5.41
N GLU A 79 16.15 -12.91 -5.01
CA GLU A 79 16.82 -12.94 -3.70
C GLU A 79 15.85 -12.72 -2.53
N PHE A 80 14.87 -11.83 -2.71
CA PHE A 80 13.83 -11.58 -1.71
C PHE A 80 12.84 -12.75 -1.66
N LEU A 81 12.51 -13.33 -2.81
CA LEU A 81 11.68 -14.53 -2.88
C LEU A 81 12.34 -15.71 -2.19
N GLU A 82 13.65 -15.88 -2.33
CA GLU A 82 14.37 -16.94 -1.62
C GLU A 82 14.32 -16.72 -0.11
N HIS A 83 14.50 -15.48 0.34
CA HIS A 83 14.36 -15.10 1.74
C HIS A 83 12.92 -15.33 2.25
N TRP A 84 11.90 -14.98 1.45
CA TRP A 84 10.50 -15.27 1.74
C TRP A 84 10.25 -16.75 1.97
N LYS A 85 10.69 -17.60 1.04
CA LYS A 85 10.55 -19.06 1.14
C LYS A 85 11.19 -19.60 2.41
N LYS A 86 12.42 -19.18 2.73
CA LYS A 86 13.09 -19.58 3.98
C LYS A 86 12.35 -19.12 5.24
N SER A 87 11.71 -17.94 5.19
CA SER A 87 11.05 -17.35 6.35
C SER A 87 9.69 -17.97 6.65
N PHE A 88 8.94 -18.40 5.62
CA PHE A 88 7.52 -18.76 5.75
C PHE A 88 7.19 -20.18 5.29
N PHE A 89 8.14 -20.97 4.80
CA PHE A 89 7.92 -22.35 4.42
C PHE A 89 7.26 -23.15 5.54
N GLY A 90 6.25 -23.93 5.19
CA GLY A 90 5.47 -24.76 6.11
C GLY A 90 4.32 -24.05 6.81
N TRP A 91 4.09 -22.76 6.51
CA TRP A 91 2.91 -22.01 6.97
C TRP A 91 1.93 -21.65 5.85
N ASN A 92 2.13 -22.21 4.65
CA ASN A 92 1.29 -21.94 3.47
C ASN A 92 1.06 -20.43 3.27
N ALA A 93 2.14 -19.65 3.27
CA ALA A 93 2.09 -18.21 3.14
C ALA A 93 1.98 -17.77 1.67
N ALA A 94 1.04 -16.88 1.37
CA ALA A 94 0.83 -16.34 0.03
C ALA A 94 0.78 -14.81 0.03
N ASN A 95 1.48 -14.22 -0.95
CA ASN A 95 1.59 -12.77 -1.09
C ASN A 95 0.61 -12.25 -2.14
N PHE A 96 -0.28 -11.33 -1.72
CA PHE A 96 -1.31 -10.68 -2.54
C PHE A 96 -1.09 -9.16 -2.64
N ALA A 97 0.09 -8.68 -2.28
CA ALA A 97 0.40 -7.27 -2.38
C ALA A 97 0.68 -6.82 -3.81
N TRP A 98 0.42 -5.54 -4.12
CA TRP A 98 0.72 -4.95 -5.40
C TRP A 98 1.44 -3.62 -5.30
N GLY A 99 2.40 -3.38 -6.20
CA GLY A 99 3.26 -2.21 -6.20
C GLY A 99 2.50 -0.90 -6.42
N GLY A 100 2.79 0.11 -5.60
CA GLY A 100 2.17 1.44 -5.70
C GLY A 100 0.75 1.52 -5.15
N ASP A 101 0.20 0.44 -4.57
CA ASP A 101 -1.13 0.48 -3.99
C ASP A 101 -1.20 1.43 -2.80
N CYS A 102 -2.19 2.31 -2.86
CA CYS A 102 -2.72 3.02 -1.71
C CYS A 102 -3.82 2.18 -1.03
N THR A 103 -4.28 2.60 0.13
CA THR A 103 -5.34 1.91 0.89
C THR A 103 -6.61 1.69 0.08
N GLN A 104 -7.06 2.70 -0.71
CA GLN A 104 -8.23 2.61 -1.58
C GLN A 104 -8.11 1.51 -2.66
N HIS A 105 -6.90 1.25 -3.15
CA HIS A 105 -6.66 0.20 -4.15
C HIS A 105 -6.72 -1.19 -3.51
N ILE A 106 -6.10 -1.37 -2.36
CA ILE A 106 -6.18 -2.63 -1.59
C ILE A 106 -7.64 -2.91 -1.20
N LEU A 107 -8.36 -1.90 -0.72
CA LEU A 107 -9.77 -2.00 -0.37
C LEU A 107 -10.61 -2.47 -1.56
N TRP A 108 -10.38 -1.87 -2.74
CA TRP A 108 -11.07 -2.27 -3.96
C TRP A 108 -10.78 -3.74 -4.32
N ARG A 109 -9.52 -4.17 -4.32
CA ARG A 109 -9.10 -5.53 -4.67
C ARG A 109 -9.71 -6.59 -3.73
N LEU A 110 -9.73 -6.31 -2.44
CA LEU A 110 -10.38 -7.20 -1.46
C LEU A 110 -11.89 -7.30 -1.69
N GLN A 111 -12.56 -6.21 -2.05
CA GLN A 111 -13.99 -6.23 -2.37
C GLN A 111 -14.29 -6.91 -3.71
N HIS A 112 -13.29 -7.01 -4.60
CA HIS A 112 -13.41 -7.61 -5.92
C HIS A 112 -12.74 -8.99 -6.02
N GLY A 113 -12.77 -9.76 -4.95
CA GLY A 113 -12.57 -11.20 -4.99
C GLY A 113 -11.25 -11.73 -4.45
N GLU A 114 -10.22 -10.91 -4.19
CA GLU A 114 -8.91 -11.45 -3.81
C GLU A 114 -8.88 -12.20 -2.46
N LEU A 115 -9.89 -12.01 -1.63
CA LEU A 115 -10.06 -12.75 -0.37
C LEU A 115 -11.29 -13.68 -0.39
N ASP A 116 -12.05 -13.73 -1.51
CA ASP A 116 -13.26 -14.53 -1.60
C ASP A 116 -12.91 -16.03 -1.68
N GLY A 117 -13.48 -16.81 -0.77
CA GLY A 117 -13.20 -18.24 -0.67
C GLY A 117 -11.83 -18.58 -0.10
N VAL A 118 -11.03 -17.60 0.26
CA VAL A 118 -9.78 -17.79 1.00
C VAL A 118 -10.09 -17.74 2.50
N HIS A 119 -9.66 -18.76 3.23
CA HIS A 119 -9.92 -18.88 4.67
C HIS A 119 -8.59 -18.88 5.46
N PRO A 120 -7.82 -17.80 5.43
CA PRO A 120 -6.55 -17.74 6.14
C PRO A 120 -6.79 -17.74 7.65
N LYS A 121 -5.82 -18.26 8.40
CA LYS A 121 -5.79 -18.14 9.86
C LYS A 121 -5.15 -16.83 10.30
N VAL A 122 -4.23 -16.32 9.49
CA VAL A 122 -3.51 -15.06 9.72
C VAL A 122 -3.54 -14.21 8.46
N ILE A 123 -3.81 -12.92 8.63
CA ILE A 123 -3.63 -11.91 7.59
C ILE A 123 -2.58 -10.92 8.07
N VAL A 124 -1.51 -10.73 7.30
CA VAL A 124 -0.50 -9.68 7.55
C VAL A 124 -0.80 -8.51 6.62
N LEU A 125 -1.18 -7.37 7.19
CA LEU A 125 -1.47 -6.14 6.45
C LEU A 125 -0.37 -5.10 6.72
N GLN A 126 0.31 -4.65 5.66
CA GLN A 126 1.24 -3.52 5.70
C GLN A 126 0.96 -2.60 4.51
N ALA A 127 0.46 -1.39 4.76
CA ALA A 127 0.09 -0.44 3.72
C ALA A 127 -0.02 0.98 4.27
N GLY A 128 -0.12 1.95 3.36
CA GLY A 128 -0.39 3.35 3.68
C GLY A 128 0.74 4.30 3.30
N THR A 129 1.96 3.82 3.06
CA THR A 129 3.09 4.67 2.67
C THR A 129 2.82 5.44 1.36
N ASN A 130 2.08 4.85 0.42
CA ASN A 130 1.72 5.47 -0.85
C ASN A 130 0.60 6.52 -0.74
N ASN A 131 -0.12 6.54 0.38
CA ASN A 131 -1.10 7.59 0.67
C ASN A 131 -0.45 8.88 1.17
N ILE A 132 0.80 8.81 1.68
CA ILE A 132 1.53 9.97 2.17
C ILE A 132 2.02 10.78 0.98
N GLY A 133 1.65 12.07 0.92
CA GLY A 133 2.11 12.97 -0.13
C GLY A 133 3.64 13.21 -0.08
N TYR A 134 4.23 13.49 -1.24
CA TYR A 134 5.65 13.88 -1.31
C TYR A 134 5.95 15.19 -0.57
N ARG A 135 4.94 16.06 -0.45
CA ARG A 135 5.02 17.30 0.33
C ARG A 135 3.98 17.22 1.44
N VAL A 136 4.45 17.29 2.66
CA VAL A 136 3.59 17.39 3.84
C VAL A 136 3.71 18.83 4.33
N GLY A 137 2.67 19.61 4.12
CA GLY A 137 2.58 20.99 4.60
C GLY A 137 2.56 21.08 6.14
N ALA A 138 2.97 22.21 6.66
CA ALA A 138 2.86 22.48 8.09
C ALA A 138 1.38 22.34 8.53
N GLY A 139 1.09 21.45 9.46
CA GLY A 139 -0.27 21.18 9.94
C GLY A 139 -1.05 20.09 9.17
N GLU A 140 -0.60 19.66 7.99
CA GLU A 140 -1.30 18.62 7.21
C GLU A 140 -1.07 17.19 7.73
N ALA A 141 -0.01 16.96 8.49
CA ALA A 141 0.35 15.62 8.96
C ALA A 141 -0.78 14.94 9.76
N GLN A 142 -1.54 15.69 10.54
CA GLN A 142 -2.66 15.16 11.30
C GLN A 142 -3.80 14.73 10.36
N ALA A 143 -4.19 15.57 9.41
CA ALA A 143 -5.27 15.26 8.47
C ALA A 143 -4.93 14.07 7.57
N GLN A 144 -3.68 14.00 7.06
CA GLN A 144 -3.22 12.86 6.28
C GLN A 144 -3.22 11.57 7.12
N ALA A 145 -2.77 11.64 8.37
CA ALA A 145 -2.76 10.48 9.26
C ALA A 145 -4.19 9.99 9.56
N GLU A 146 -5.14 10.87 9.74
CA GLU A 146 -6.55 10.53 9.94
C GLU A 146 -7.15 9.87 8.71
N GLU A 147 -6.87 10.40 7.53
CA GLU A 147 -7.33 9.85 6.27
C GLU A 147 -6.78 8.43 6.05
N ILE A 148 -5.47 8.24 6.22
CA ILE A 148 -4.82 6.93 6.06
C ILE A 148 -5.36 5.92 7.07
N ALA A 149 -5.50 6.33 8.32
CA ALA A 149 -6.05 5.45 9.36
C ALA A 149 -7.50 5.02 9.05
N ARG A 150 -8.34 5.91 8.50
CA ARG A 150 -9.69 5.53 8.04
C ARG A 150 -9.62 4.49 6.91
N GLY A 151 -8.69 4.67 5.95
CA GLY A 151 -8.48 3.71 4.88
C GLY A 151 -8.08 2.32 5.39
N LEU A 152 -7.14 2.27 6.35
CA LEU A 152 -6.72 1.00 6.97
C LEU A 152 -7.84 0.38 7.82
N ALA A 153 -8.64 1.18 8.51
CA ALA A 153 -9.83 0.71 9.23
C ALA A 153 -10.88 0.10 8.28
N ALA A 154 -11.08 0.71 7.10
CA ALA A 154 -11.99 0.17 6.08
C ALA A 154 -11.48 -1.17 5.52
N ILE A 155 -10.17 -1.31 5.26
CA ILE A 155 -9.55 -2.57 4.84
C ILE A 155 -9.75 -3.63 5.93
N LEU A 156 -9.43 -3.30 7.18
CA LEU A 156 -9.58 -4.20 8.33
C LEU A 156 -11.02 -4.69 8.50
N LYS A 157 -12.00 -3.81 8.29
CA LYS A 157 -13.43 -4.17 8.30
C LYS A 157 -13.73 -5.24 7.24
N VAL A 158 -13.32 -5.05 6.00
CA VAL A 158 -13.53 -6.02 4.90
C VAL A 158 -12.83 -7.35 5.19
N MET A 159 -11.58 -7.31 5.71
CA MET A 159 -10.86 -8.52 6.08
C MET A 159 -11.61 -9.33 7.15
N ARG A 160 -12.15 -8.67 8.18
CA ARG A 160 -12.92 -9.31 9.23
C ARG A 160 -14.27 -9.87 8.74
N GLU A 161 -14.90 -9.22 7.77
CA GLU A 161 -16.14 -9.68 7.15
C GLU A 161 -15.90 -10.93 6.28
N LYS A 162 -14.83 -10.91 5.47
CA LYS A 162 -14.53 -12.00 4.51
C LYS A 162 -13.78 -13.18 5.13
N ALA A 163 -12.95 -12.92 6.15
CA ALA A 163 -12.18 -13.92 6.87
C ALA A 163 -12.37 -13.80 8.41
N PRO A 164 -13.58 -14.06 8.92
CA PRO A 164 -13.91 -13.80 10.34
C PRO A 164 -13.12 -14.67 11.32
N GLY A 165 -12.55 -15.78 10.84
CA GLY A 165 -11.68 -16.67 11.62
C GLY A 165 -10.22 -16.22 11.72
N ALA A 166 -9.79 -15.25 10.91
CA ALA A 166 -8.41 -14.83 10.85
C ALA A 166 -8.05 -13.87 11.97
N THR A 167 -6.81 -13.98 12.49
CA THR A 167 -6.15 -12.91 13.22
C THR A 167 -5.44 -11.98 12.23
N VAL A 168 -5.72 -10.69 12.27
CA VAL A 168 -5.05 -9.70 11.44
C VAL A 168 -3.86 -9.12 12.19
N ILE A 169 -2.65 -9.28 11.63
CA ILE A 169 -1.43 -8.61 12.09
C ILE A 169 -1.34 -7.30 11.32
N LEU A 170 -1.72 -6.21 11.96
CA LEU A 170 -1.65 -4.86 11.42
C LEU A 170 -0.25 -4.31 11.64
N THR A 171 0.59 -4.37 10.61
CA THR A 171 1.96 -3.88 10.68
C THR A 171 2.00 -2.36 10.51
N GLY A 172 2.73 -1.68 11.35
CA GLY A 172 2.95 -0.24 11.23
C GLY A 172 3.58 0.15 9.89
N ILE A 173 3.32 1.38 9.44
CA ILE A 173 4.03 1.94 8.29
C ILE A 173 5.50 2.13 8.69
N PHE A 174 6.40 1.66 7.86
CA PHE A 174 7.84 1.72 8.12
C PHE A 174 8.41 3.12 7.89
N PRO A 175 9.50 3.49 8.60
CA PRO A 175 10.23 4.72 8.34
C PRO A 175 10.79 4.71 6.92
N ARG A 176 10.92 5.91 6.32
CA ARG A 176 11.44 6.09 4.96
C ARG A 176 12.32 7.34 4.91
N ASN A 177 13.48 7.23 4.26
CA ASN A 177 14.43 8.34 4.17
C ASN A 177 14.56 8.92 2.74
N ASP A 178 13.76 8.46 1.79
CA ASP A 178 13.53 9.15 0.51
C ASP A 178 12.69 10.41 0.70
N ASN A 179 11.89 10.46 1.77
CA ASN A 179 11.06 11.59 2.15
C ASN A 179 10.91 11.69 3.69
N MET A 180 11.83 12.37 4.34
CA MET A 180 11.81 12.56 5.81
C MET A 180 10.58 13.34 6.30
N ALA A 181 9.94 14.16 5.44
CA ALA A 181 8.70 14.86 5.79
C ALA A 181 7.51 13.90 6.03
N ALA A 182 7.62 12.64 5.61
CA ALA A 182 6.62 11.62 5.89
C ALA A 182 6.64 11.11 7.34
N LEU A 183 7.75 11.21 8.05
CA LEU A 183 7.92 10.63 9.40
C LEU A 183 6.85 11.09 10.41
N PRO A 184 6.50 12.38 10.51
CA PRO A 184 5.45 12.82 11.44
C PRO A 184 4.06 12.26 11.08
N VAL A 185 3.80 11.94 9.80
CA VAL A 185 2.56 11.28 9.37
C VAL A 185 2.60 9.81 9.79
N ILE A 186 3.70 9.13 9.50
CA ILE A 186 3.93 7.72 9.86
C ILE A 186 3.71 7.51 11.36
N ASP A 187 4.31 8.33 12.21
CA ASP A 187 4.16 8.24 13.67
C ASP A 187 2.70 8.39 14.11
N ARG A 188 1.97 9.35 13.51
CA ARG A 188 0.56 9.56 13.85
C ARG A 188 -0.32 8.41 13.38
N VAL A 189 -0.07 7.89 12.17
CA VAL A 189 -0.78 6.71 11.66
C VAL A 189 -0.52 5.53 12.58
N ASN A 190 0.73 5.22 12.88
CA ASN A 190 1.07 4.04 13.68
C ASN A 190 0.46 4.09 15.09
N ARG A 191 0.39 5.27 15.74
CA ARG A 191 -0.36 5.41 17.00
C ARG A 191 -1.86 5.10 16.84
N LYS A 192 -2.47 5.51 15.71
CA LYS A 192 -3.88 5.18 15.44
C LYS A 192 -4.06 3.69 15.16
N LEU A 193 -3.13 3.06 14.45
CA LEU A 193 -3.15 1.62 14.19
C LEU A 193 -2.99 0.81 15.50
N ALA A 194 -2.10 1.23 16.38
CA ALA A 194 -1.96 0.62 17.71
C ALA A 194 -3.26 0.66 18.51
N ALA A 195 -4.04 1.75 18.39
CA ALA A 195 -5.34 1.89 19.04
C ALA A 195 -6.46 1.05 18.41
N MET A 196 -6.27 0.51 17.19
CA MET A 196 -7.21 -0.42 16.55
C MET A 196 -7.00 -1.87 17.00
N ALA A 197 -5.87 -2.19 17.60
CA ALA A 197 -5.56 -3.52 18.08
C ALA A 197 -6.42 -3.87 19.31
N ASP A 198 -7.00 -5.06 19.31
CA ASP A 198 -7.72 -5.64 20.44
C ASP A 198 -6.91 -6.72 21.18
N GLY A 199 -5.70 -7.02 20.68
CA GLY A 199 -4.78 -8.00 21.24
C GLY A 199 -5.11 -9.46 20.90
N ASP A 200 -6.28 -9.73 20.32
CA ASP A 200 -6.75 -11.07 19.95
C ASP A 200 -6.92 -11.18 18.42
N ARG A 201 -7.97 -10.58 17.88
CA ARG A 201 -8.31 -10.63 16.45
C ARG A 201 -7.56 -9.61 15.61
N VAL A 202 -7.12 -8.52 16.20
CA VAL A 202 -6.28 -7.51 15.58
C VAL A 202 -5.07 -7.27 16.48
N ARG A 203 -3.89 -7.61 16.00
CA ARG A 203 -2.62 -7.38 16.68
C ARG A 203 -1.83 -6.32 15.94
N PHE A 204 -1.34 -5.33 16.66
CA PHE A 204 -0.46 -4.32 16.09
C PHE A 204 0.99 -4.76 16.20
N LEU A 205 1.73 -4.70 15.08
CA LEU A 205 3.15 -5.01 15.02
C LEU A 205 3.93 -3.76 14.59
N ASP A 206 4.73 -3.23 15.50
CA ASP A 206 5.66 -2.14 15.22
C ASP A 206 7.11 -2.64 15.30
N ILE A 207 7.83 -2.51 14.19
CA ILE A 207 9.24 -2.86 14.07
C ILE A 207 10.13 -1.64 13.78
N ASN A 208 9.59 -0.44 13.83
CA ASN A 208 10.29 0.76 13.37
C ASN A 208 11.58 1.04 14.13
N ARG A 209 11.60 0.76 15.43
CA ARG A 209 12.81 0.90 16.27
C ARG A 209 13.93 -0.09 15.93
N ASN A 210 13.59 -1.17 15.22
CA ASN A 210 14.56 -2.14 14.72
C ASN A 210 15.06 -1.79 13.31
N LEU A 211 14.35 -0.88 12.60
CA LEU A 211 14.70 -0.42 11.26
C LEU A 211 15.45 0.91 11.26
N ALA A 212 15.19 1.78 12.24
CA ALA A 212 15.70 3.15 12.27
C ALA A 212 15.99 3.61 13.70
N ASP A 213 16.79 4.66 13.81
CA ASP A 213 17.07 5.35 15.07
C ASP A 213 15.86 6.19 15.56
N GLU A 214 16.01 6.87 16.67
CA GLU A 214 14.98 7.72 17.29
C GLU A 214 14.54 8.90 16.41
N ASN A 215 15.38 9.32 15.45
CA ASN A 215 15.09 10.38 14.48
C ASN A 215 14.48 9.82 13.19
N GLY A 216 14.25 8.52 13.09
CA GLY A 216 13.74 7.84 11.92
C GLY A 216 14.78 7.65 10.81
N VAL A 217 16.06 7.79 11.12
CA VAL A 217 17.15 7.52 10.18
C VAL A 217 17.38 6.01 10.12
N LEU A 218 17.17 5.44 8.95
CA LEU A 218 17.28 4.00 8.72
C LEU A 218 18.70 3.51 8.98
N PHE A 219 18.82 2.38 9.69
CA PHE A 219 20.10 1.71 9.88
C PHE A 219 20.63 1.14 8.56
N GLU A 220 21.94 0.99 8.47
CA GLU A 220 22.60 0.51 7.27
C GLU A 220 22.11 -0.88 6.83
N GLY A 221 21.74 -0.98 5.55
CA GLY A 221 21.28 -2.19 4.91
C GLY A 221 19.82 -2.57 5.19
N MET A 222 19.04 -1.75 5.91
CA MET A 222 17.62 -2.01 6.16
C MET A 222 16.76 -1.78 4.92
N THR A 223 17.16 -0.84 4.05
CA THR A 223 16.45 -0.56 2.80
C THR A 223 17.35 -0.68 1.59
N ALA A 224 16.73 -0.82 0.42
CA ALA A 224 17.36 -0.65 -0.87
C ALA A 224 17.89 0.80 -1.05
N PRO A 225 18.71 1.09 -2.09
CA PRO A 225 19.25 2.43 -2.33
C PRO A 225 18.19 3.52 -2.48
N ASP A 226 16.96 3.15 -2.80
CA ASP A 226 15.81 4.08 -2.88
C ASP A 226 15.34 4.60 -1.50
N ARG A 227 15.87 4.07 -0.40
CA ARG A 227 15.58 4.45 0.99
C ARG A 227 14.10 4.38 1.39
N LEU A 228 13.33 3.57 0.66
CA LEU A 228 11.89 3.33 0.86
C LEU A 228 11.61 1.83 1.04
N HIS A 229 12.06 1.03 0.07
CA HIS A 229 11.78 -0.40 0.08
C HIS A 229 12.79 -1.16 0.94
N LEU A 230 12.30 -2.14 1.69
CA LEU A 230 13.18 -2.96 2.51
C LEU A 230 14.20 -3.74 1.65
N HIS A 231 15.38 -3.95 2.20
CA HIS A 231 16.39 -4.89 1.72
C HIS A 231 16.39 -6.14 2.61
N LEU A 232 17.24 -7.11 2.34
CA LEU A 232 17.28 -8.40 3.05
C LEU A 232 17.35 -8.27 4.57
N LYS A 233 18.15 -7.35 5.11
CA LYS A 233 18.20 -7.07 6.55
C LYS A 233 16.85 -6.59 7.11
N GLY A 234 16.20 -5.68 6.41
CA GLY A 234 14.88 -5.17 6.81
C GLY A 234 13.81 -6.25 6.77
N TYR A 235 13.81 -7.09 5.73
CA TYR A 235 12.92 -8.25 5.66
C TYR A 235 13.21 -9.28 6.75
N GLN A 236 14.49 -9.49 7.12
CA GLN A 236 14.84 -10.37 8.23
C GLN A 236 14.28 -9.86 9.56
N VAL A 237 14.39 -8.55 9.83
CA VAL A 237 13.79 -7.92 11.02
C VAL A 237 12.28 -8.17 11.04
N TRP A 238 11.61 -8.01 9.93
CA TRP A 238 10.16 -8.22 9.84
C TRP A 238 9.80 -9.70 10.00
N ALA A 239 10.55 -10.62 9.38
CA ALA A 239 10.35 -12.06 9.55
C ALA A 239 10.52 -12.51 11.01
N ASP A 240 11.56 -12.00 11.69
CA ASP A 240 11.84 -12.35 13.08
C ASP A 240 10.76 -11.85 14.03
N ALA A 241 10.17 -10.68 13.74
CA ALA A 241 9.05 -10.15 14.51
C ALA A 241 7.74 -10.92 14.25
N LEU A 242 7.50 -11.39 13.02
CA LEU A 242 6.31 -12.17 12.67
C LEU A 242 6.38 -13.61 13.20
N ARG A 243 7.55 -14.23 13.21
CA ARG A 243 7.74 -15.65 13.52
C ARG A 243 7.13 -16.09 14.86
N PRO A 244 7.33 -15.41 16.00
CA PRO A 244 6.72 -15.81 17.28
C PRO A 244 5.19 -15.75 17.21
N ILE A 245 4.61 -14.76 16.54
CA ILE A 245 3.16 -14.59 16.39
C ILE A 245 2.60 -15.73 15.52
N LEU A 246 3.26 -16.05 14.41
CA LEU A 246 2.85 -17.15 13.53
C LEU A 246 2.93 -18.50 14.26
N ARG A 247 3.98 -18.73 15.05
CA ARG A 247 4.11 -19.95 15.85
C ARG A 247 3.04 -20.06 16.92
N GLU A 248 2.66 -18.98 17.54
CA GLU A 248 1.59 -18.94 18.55
C GLU A 248 0.24 -19.33 17.93
N ILE A 249 -0.11 -18.76 16.77
CA ILE A 249 -1.41 -18.95 16.14
C ILE A 249 -1.50 -20.26 15.34
N LEU A 250 -0.43 -20.63 14.64
CA LEU A 250 -0.41 -21.72 13.67
C LEU A 250 0.32 -22.97 14.17
N GLY A 251 1.10 -22.85 15.23
CA GLY A 251 2.07 -23.85 15.63
C GLY A 251 3.39 -23.78 14.83
N PRO A 252 4.29 -24.78 15.01
CA PRO A 252 5.52 -24.83 14.24
C PRO A 252 5.24 -25.00 12.74
N PRO A 253 6.17 -24.55 11.85
CA PRO A 253 6.00 -24.77 10.42
C PRO A 253 5.96 -26.26 10.10
N ALA A 254 5.10 -26.63 9.14
CA ALA A 254 4.99 -28.00 8.65
C ALA A 254 6.21 -28.41 7.80
N ALA A 255 6.39 -29.71 7.62
CA ALA A 255 7.44 -30.25 6.75
C ALA A 255 7.15 -30.02 5.25
N GLU A 256 5.90 -29.74 4.91
CA GLU A 256 5.43 -29.46 3.55
C GLU A 256 4.76 -28.11 3.48
N ASP A 257 4.82 -27.49 2.30
CA ASP A 257 4.14 -26.22 1.99
C ASP A 257 3.37 -26.39 0.69
N VAL A 258 2.08 -26.13 0.74
CA VAL A 258 1.15 -26.25 -0.39
C VAL A 258 0.53 -24.90 -0.77
N ALA A 259 1.19 -23.80 -0.39
CA ALA A 259 0.78 -22.48 -0.80
C ALA A 259 0.77 -22.34 -2.34
N PRO A 260 -0.10 -21.50 -2.89
CA PRO A 260 -0.07 -21.23 -4.32
C PRO A 260 1.27 -20.63 -4.74
N PRO A 261 1.71 -20.89 -6.00
CA PRO A 261 2.98 -20.38 -6.50
C PRO A 261 3.04 -18.85 -6.43
N PRO A 262 4.23 -18.28 -6.23
CA PRO A 262 4.41 -16.83 -6.25
C PRO A 262 4.09 -16.25 -7.64
N THR A 263 3.65 -15.00 -7.66
CA THR A 263 3.40 -14.22 -8.88
C THR A 263 4.45 -13.13 -9.03
N GLY A 264 4.64 -12.64 -10.24
CA GLY A 264 5.57 -11.55 -10.56
C GLY A 264 4.87 -10.35 -11.20
N ASP A 265 5.66 -9.50 -11.84
CA ASP A 265 5.16 -8.37 -12.62
C ASP A 265 4.70 -8.87 -14.00
N PRO A 266 3.42 -8.71 -14.36
CA PRO A 266 2.93 -9.14 -15.67
C PRO A 266 3.63 -8.47 -16.86
N SER A 267 4.24 -7.31 -16.67
CA SER A 267 5.01 -6.62 -17.72
C SER A 267 6.40 -7.23 -17.95
N ALA A 268 6.96 -7.92 -16.96
CA ALA A 268 8.26 -8.57 -17.09
C ALA A 268 8.25 -9.82 -17.99
N ALA A 269 7.06 -10.35 -18.28
CA ALA A 269 6.86 -11.53 -19.14
C ALA A 269 6.61 -11.20 -20.61
N ARG A 270 6.77 -9.92 -21.01
CA ARG A 270 6.53 -9.45 -22.41
C ARG A 270 7.81 -9.20 -23.16
#